data_07bf07300421994551270b3459be1f9f
#
_entry.id   07bf07300421994551270b3459be1f9f
#
_cell.length_a   1.000
_cell.length_b   1.000
_cell.length_c   1.000
_cell.angle_alpha   90.00
_cell.angle_beta   90.00
_cell.angle_gamma   90.00
#
_symmetry.space_group_name_H-M   'P 1'
#
loop_
_entity.id
_entity.type
_entity.pdbx_description
1 polymer ?
#
loop_
_entity_poly.entity_id
_entity_poly.type
_entity_poly.pdbx_seq_one_letter_code
_entity_poly.pdbx_strand_id
1 'polypeptide(L)'
;MKGIIETAKTYYDNRESLIYTYRGRVLMRGDELYDSENDNRGRIDCSSYVHLALLGVPYEESPYVTGDVEGFFTMPCPWYPGSRGKEVLSIGKVFAAHSERGRDIRRASGLARYCREHGFELTPDESGSYDKVLQPGDLVFFEAAPSRLEEYIYYKIWMAIAHVGIVAEDTRYMINATGSSKHELNVKNEAIRYTRIADKGAPVLAARIKQDGTTGSKDVLIET
;
A
#
# COMPACT_ATOMS: atom_id res chain seq x y z
N MET A 1 1.72 18.87 1.32
CA MET A 1 1.74 17.42 1.05
C MET A 1 0.77 17.16 -0.09
N LYS A 2 1.17 16.45 -1.14
CA LYS A 2 0.27 16.08 -2.25
C LYS A 2 -0.77 15.07 -1.74
N GLY A 3 -1.96 15.06 -2.34
CA GLY A 3 -2.99 14.06 -2.01
C GLY A 3 -2.56 12.65 -2.44
N ILE A 4 -3.19 11.62 -1.85
CA ILE A 4 -2.86 10.20 -2.13
C ILE A 4 -2.88 9.90 -3.62
N ILE A 5 -3.94 10.32 -4.33
CA ILE A 5 -4.07 10.06 -5.78
C ILE A 5 -3.05 10.85 -6.58
N GLU A 6 -2.85 12.13 -6.25
CA GLU A 6 -1.87 12.96 -6.92
C GLU A 6 -0.47 12.36 -6.78
N THR A 7 -0.11 11.92 -5.58
CA THR A 7 1.15 11.22 -5.33
C THR A 7 1.23 9.91 -6.10
N ALA A 8 0.18 9.09 -6.06
CA ALA A 8 0.11 7.82 -6.78
C ALA A 8 0.35 8.00 -8.28
N LYS A 9 -0.17 9.06 -8.87
CA LYS A 9 0.00 9.38 -10.30
C LYS A 9 1.44 9.72 -10.65
N THR A 10 2.20 10.38 -9.76
CA THR A 10 3.61 10.68 -10.08
C THR A 10 4.42 9.40 -10.31
N TYR A 11 4.11 8.32 -9.57
CA TYR A 11 4.73 7.01 -9.81
C TYR A 11 4.24 6.35 -11.11
N TYR A 12 2.96 6.51 -11.44
CA TYR A 12 2.44 6.01 -12.71
C TYR A 12 3.08 6.72 -13.90
N ASP A 13 3.27 8.02 -13.83
CA ASP A 13 3.89 8.82 -14.89
C ASP A 13 5.37 8.44 -15.09
N ASN A 14 6.03 7.97 -14.04
CA ASN A 14 7.43 7.51 -14.03
C ASN A 14 7.56 5.97 -14.01
N ARG A 15 6.53 5.22 -14.37
CA ARG A 15 6.46 3.76 -14.27
C ARG A 15 7.55 3.00 -15.04
N GLU A 16 8.08 3.61 -16.09
CA GLU A 16 9.16 3.01 -16.89
C GLU A 16 10.51 2.96 -16.14
N SER A 17 10.67 3.84 -15.15
CA SER A 17 11.85 3.87 -14.27
C SER A 17 11.73 2.90 -13.09
N LEU A 18 10.65 2.13 -13.02
CA LEU A 18 10.35 1.22 -11.93
C LEU A 18 10.18 -0.21 -12.46
N ILE A 19 10.56 -1.18 -11.64
CA ILE A 19 10.29 -2.60 -11.89
C ILE A 19 9.56 -3.20 -10.69
N TYR A 20 8.51 -3.96 -10.98
CA TYR A 20 7.84 -4.71 -9.92
C TYR A 20 8.71 -5.89 -9.49
N THR A 21 9.04 -5.91 -8.22
CA THR A 21 9.78 -7.02 -7.62
C THR A 21 9.05 -7.50 -6.38
N TYR A 22 8.67 -8.77 -6.35
CA TYR A 22 8.13 -9.38 -5.14
C TYR A 22 9.15 -9.25 -4.01
N ARG A 23 8.80 -8.50 -2.97
CA ARG A 23 9.69 -8.01 -1.91
C ARG A 23 10.62 -6.86 -2.32
N GLY A 24 10.37 -6.17 -3.43
CA GLY A 24 11.03 -4.91 -3.79
C GLY A 24 10.64 -3.82 -2.80
N ARG A 25 11.37 -3.73 -1.68
CA ARG A 25 10.97 -2.88 -0.56
C ARG A 25 11.95 -1.77 -0.34
N VAL A 26 11.65 -0.60 -0.84
CA VAL A 26 12.22 0.67 -0.34
C VAL A 26 12.07 0.78 1.18
N LEU A 27 11.12 0.06 1.74
CA LEU A 27 10.68 0.20 3.13
C LEU A 27 11.46 -0.66 4.13
N MET A 28 12.43 -1.43 3.70
CA MET A 28 13.31 -2.18 4.60
C MET A 28 14.73 -1.64 4.52
N ARG A 29 15.25 -1.20 5.64
CA ARG A 29 16.64 -0.79 5.77
C ARG A 29 17.54 -1.93 5.29
N GLY A 30 18.38 -1.66 4.28
CA GLY A 30 19.28 -2.64 3.71
C GLY A 30 18.74 -3.41 2.48
N ASP A 31 17.50 -3.16 2.06
CA ASP A 31 17.02 -3.67 0.77
C ASP A 31 17.70 -2.89 -0.38
N GLU A 32 18.03 -3.60 -1.45
CA GLU A 32 18.52 -2.96 -2.66
C GLU A 32 17.43 -2.08 -3.29
N LEU A 33 17.75 -0.82 -3.47
CA LEU A 33 16.83 0.17 -4.04
C LEU A 33 16.66 -0.02 -5.55
N TYR A 34 17.68 -0.54 -6.22
CA TYR A 34 17.74 -0.70 -7.66
C TYR A 34 17.99 -2.15 -8.05
N ASP A 35 17.53 -2.50 -9.24
CA ASP A 35 17.78 -3.79 -9.86
C ASP A 35 18.89 -3.66 -10.91
N SER A 36 20.11 -4.06 -10.57
CA SER A 36 21.26 -3.99 -11.48
C SER A 36 21.12 -4.91 -12.70
N GLU A 37 20.30 -5.95 -12.63
CA GLU A 37 20.02 -6.85 -13.77
C GLU A 37 19.04 -6.24 -14.77
N ASN A 38 18.30 -5.19 -14.36
CA ASN A 38 17.30 -4.51 -15.16
C ASN A 38 17.57 -3.01 -15.30
N ASP A 39 18.78 -2.65 -15.74
CA ASP A 39 19.19 -1.27 -16.07
C ASP A 39 19.08 -0.27 -14.90
N ASN A 40 19.28 -0.72 -13.66
CA ASN A 40 19.18 0.08 -12.43
C ASN A 40 17.81 0.72 -12.18
N ARG A 41 16.73 0.13 -12.70
CA ARG A 41 15.38 0.60 -12.39
C ARG A 41 15.04 0.37 -10.92
N GLY A 42 14.27 1.31 -10.34
CA GLY A 42 13.82 1.23 -8.95
C GLY A 42 12.91 0.00 -8.70
N ARG A 43 13.21 -0.74 -7.62
CA ARG A 43 12.41 -1.90 -7.20
C ARG A 43 11.23 -1.46 -6.35
N ILE A 44 10.01 -1.85 -6.72
CA ILE A 44 8.81 -1.51 -5.99
C ILE A 44 7.86 -2.71 -5.89
N ASP A 45 7.15 -2.86 -4.77
CA ASP A 45 6.03 -3.77 -4.62
C ASP A 45 4.72 -3.03 -4.32
N CYS A 46 3.61 -3.77 -4.25
CA CYS A 46 2.29 -3.16 -4.06
C CYS A 46 2.17 -2.39 -2.74
N SER A 47 2.75 -2.89 -1.67
CA SER A 47 2.69 -2.26 -0.36
C SER A 47 3.63 -1.06 -0.24
N SER A 48 4.84 -1.14 -0.78
CA SER A 48 5.78 -0.01 -0.84
C SER A 48 5.18 1.17 -1.58
N TYR A 49 4.59 0.91 -2.74
CA TYR A 49 3.89 1.92 -3.52
C TYR A 49 2.79 2.63 -2.73
N VAL A 50 1.94 1.85 -2.05
CA VAL A 50 0.84 2.41 -1.24
C VAL A 50 1.39 3.26 -0.09
N HIS A 51 2.44 2.83 0.59
CA HIS A 51 3.03 3.63 1.67
C HIS A 51 3.59 4.96 1.17
N LEU A 52 4.31 4.98 0.05
CA LEU A 52 4.82 6.21 -0.55
C LEU A 52 3.68 7.19 -0.89
N ALA A 53 2.57 6.67 -1.44
CA ALA A 53 1.41 7.48 -1.73
C ALA A 53 0.71 8.01 -0.47
N LEU A 54 0.56 7.17 0.57
CA LEU A 54 -0.02 7.57 1.86
C LEU A 54 0.82 8.65 2.58
N LEU A 55 2.14 8.62 2.38
CA LEU A 55 3.07 9.60 2.95
C LEU A 55 3.09 10.90 2.15
N GLY A 56 2.45 10.93 0.98
CA GLY A 56 2.46 12.09 0.09
C GLY A 56 3.85 12.38 -0.49
N VAL A 57 4.69 11.33 -0.63
CA VAL A 57 6.03 11.43 -1.22
C VAL A 57 5.92 11.19 -2.72
N PRO A 58 5.99 12.25 -3.56
CA PRO A 58 5.93 12.08 -5.01
C PRO A 58 7.19 11.38 -5.52
N TYR A 59 7.13 10.83 -6.74
CA TYR A 59 8.25 10.07 -7.31
C TYR A 59 9.56 10.88 -7.31
N GLU A 60 9.50 12.16 -7.64
CA GLU A 60 10.65 13.06 -7.74
C GLU A 60 11.36 13.29 -6.39
N GLU A 61 10.63 13.14 -5.28
CA GLU A 61 11.14 13.28 -3.91
C GLU A 61 11.41 11.92 -3.25
N SER A 62 11.14 10.85 -3.96
CA SER A 62 11.29 9.50 -3.44
C SER A 62 12.76 9.08 -3.34
N PRO A 63 13.07 8.08 -2.50
CA PRO A 63 14.41 7.49 -2.45
C PRO A 63 14.90 6.95 -3.79
N TYR A 64 14.01 6.64 -4.73
CA TYR A 64 14.38 6.21 -6.10
C TYR A 64 15.08 7.30 -6.90
N VAL A 65 14.79 8.57 -6.63
CA VAL A 65 15.39 9.72 -7.32
C VAL A 65 16.47 10.36 -6.47
N THR A 66 16.20 10.55 -5.16
CA THR A 66 17.09 11.26 -4.27
C THR A 66 18.25 10.41 -3.73
N GLY A 67 18.08 9.08 -3.71
CA GLY A 67 19.00 8.16 -3.03
C GLY A 67 18.96 8.26 -1.50
N ASP A 68 18.14 9.15 -0.95
CA ASP A 68 18.08 9.43 0.50
C ASP A 68 17.10 8.49 1.21
N VAL A 69 17.55 7.26 1.46
CA VAL A 69 16.80 6.26 2.21
C VAL A 69 16.68 6.64 3.70
N GLU A 70 17.74 7.20 4.29
CA GLU A 70 17.73 7.61 5.70
C GLU A 70 16.77 8.78 5.94
N GLY A 71 16.79 9.79 5.08
CA GLY A 71 15.85 10.91 5.13
C GLY A 71 14.40 10.41 5.03
N PHE A 72 14.13 9.46 4.15
CA PHE A 72 12.81 8.83 4.07
C PHE A 72 12.36 8.21 5.40
N PHE A 73 13.22 7.46 6.10
CA PHE A 73 12.87 6.85 7.39
C PHE A 73 12.69 7.86 8.53
N THR A 74 13.19 9.08 8.38
CA THR A 74 13.01 10.17 9.37
C THR A 74 11.74 10.99 9.12
N MET A 75 11.09 10.86 7.96
CA MET A 75 9.89 11.61 7.62
C MET A 75 8.75 11.35 8.61
N PRO A 76 7.95 12.38 8.93
CA PRO A 76 6.78 12.21 9.79
C PRO A 76 5.71 11.35 9.11
N CYS A 77 5.01 10.55 9.91
CA CYS A 77 3.93 9.66 9.44
C CYS A 77 2.57 10.15 10.00
N PRO A 78 1.93 11.15 9.36
CA PRO A 78 0.77 11.84 9.91
C PRO A 78 -0.51 10.99 9.96
N TRP A 79 -0.62 9.96 9.11
CA TRP A 79 -1.78 9.07 9.07
C TRP A 79 -1.79 8.01 10.19
N TYR A 80 -0.71 7.92 10.96
CA TYR A 80 -0.60 6.96 12.04
C TYR A 80 -1.29 7.44 13.32
N PRO A 81 -2.32 6.75 13.84
CA PRO A 81 -3.12 7.23 14.99
C PRO A 81 -2.33 7.42 16.28
N GLY A 82 -1.22 6.72 16.47
CA GLY A 82 -0.33 6.90 17.63
C GLY A 82 0.37 8.27 17.67
N SER A 83 0.34 9.01 16.57
CA SER A 83 0.85 10.39 16.48
C SER A 83 -0.08 11.43 17.12
N ARG A 84 -1.24 11.03 17.64
CA ARG A 84 -2.19 11.94 18.28
C ARG A 84 -1.66 12.35 19.66
N GLY A 85 -1.20 13.56 19.72
CA GLY A 85 -1.12 14.19 21.00
C GLY A 85 0.13 14.94 21.35
N LYS A 86 1.33 14.64 20.90
CA LYS A 86 2.50 15.49 21.18
C LYS A 86 3.69 15.27 20.22
N GLU A 87 3.83 14.09 19.62
CA GLU A 87 4.97 13.82 18.74
C GLU A 87 4.50 13.01 17.54
N VAL A 88 4.64 13.58 16.33
CA VAL A 88 4.41 12.82 15.11
C VAL A 88 5.55 11.83 14.97
N LEU A 89 5.24 10.54 14.99
CA LEU A 89 6.24 9.50 14.85
C LEU A 89 6.82 9.50 13.44
N SER A 90 8.12 9.27 13.33
CA SER A 90 8.74 9.04 12.03
C SER A 90 8.35 7.69 11.45
N ILE A 91 8.41 7.58 10.11
CA ILE A 91 8.12 6.33 9.39
C ILE A 91 8.90 5.16 9.98
N GLY A 92 10.19 5.34 10.24
CA GLY A 92 11.05 4.31 10.81
C GLY A 92 10.58 3.84 12.19
N LYS A 93 10.14 4.74 13.05
CA LYS A 93 9.57 4.38 14.37
C LYS A 93 8.25 3.62 14.22
N VAL A 94 7.37 4.06 13.30
CA VAL A 94 6.10 3.38 13.02
C VAL A 94 6.33 1.96 12.51
N PHE A 95 7.24 1.78 11.55
CA PHE A 95 7.56 0.47 11.03
C PHE A 95 8.21 -0.45 12.07
N ALA A 96 9.08 0.08 12.92
CA ALA A 96 9.70 -0.68 14.00
C ALA A 96 8.64 -1.17 15.00
N ALA A 97 7.69 -0.32 15.36
CA ALA A 97 6.60 -0.67 16.27
C ALA A 97 5.67 -1.78 15.74
N HIS A 98 5.62 -1.96 14.40
CA HIS A 98 4.77 -2.95 13.74
C HIS A 98 5.57 -3.99 12.95
N SER A 99 6.82 -4.27 13.34
CA SER A 99 7.68 -5.23 12.62
C SER A 99 7.33 -6.70 12.89
N GLU A 100 6.47 -6.98 13.84
CA GLU A 100 6.09 -8.35 14.21
C GLU A 100 5.42 -9.11 13.07
N ARG A 101 5.70 -10.42 12.99
CA ARG A 101 5.10 -11.30 11.99
C ARG A 101 3.57 -11.25 12.05
N GLY A 102 2.94 -10.98 10.90
CA GLY A 102 1.48 -10.83 10.77
C GLY A 102 0.93 -9.45 11.15
N ARG A 103 1.76 -8.56 11.75
CA ARG A 103 1.43 -7.15 12.02
C ARG A 103 2.31 -6.16 11.27
N ASP A 104 3.27 -6.65 10.50
CA ASP A 104 4.18 -5.82 9.72
C ASP A 104 3.41 -5.01 8.67
N ILE A 105 3.13 -3.74 8.99
CA ILE A 105 2.34 -2.83 8.13
C ILE A 105 3.01 -2.55 6.79
N ARG A 106 4.30 -2.86 6.64
CA ARG A 106 5.02 -2.78 5.36
C ARG A 106 4.53 -3.81 4.34
N ARG A 107 3.72 -4.80 4.78
CA ARG A 107 3.08 -5.82 3.94
C ARG A 107 1.61 -5.50 3.74
N ALA A 108 1.06 -5.88 2.60
CA ALA A 108 -0.36 -5.69 2.31
C ALA A 108 -1.27 -6.27 3.42
N SER A 109 -0.97 -7.50 3.90
CA SER A 109 -1.73 -8.15 4.98
C SER A 109 -1.63 -7.42 6.32
N GLY A 110 -0.44 -6.94 6.68
CA GLY A 110 -0.24 -6.18 7.91
C GLY A 110 -0.90 -4.82 7.85
N LEU A 111 -0.82 -4.13 6.71
CA LEU A 111 -1.51 -2.85 6.49
C LEU A 111 -3.04 -3.01 6.54
N ALA A 112 -3.58 -4.05 5.91
CA ALA A 112 -5.02 -4.34 5.96
C ALA A 112 -5.49 -4.61 7.40
N ARG A 113 -4.72 -5.41 8.15
CA ARG A 113 -5.00 -5.68 9.56
C ARG A 113 -4.97 -4.40 10.39
N TYR A 114 -3.96 -3.57 10.18
CA TYR A 114 -3.85 -2.26 10.81
C TYR A 114 -5.08 -1.38 10.52
N CYS A 115 -5.52 -1.32 9.26
CA CYS A 115 -6.72 -0.56 8.88
C CYS A 115 -7.97 -1.04 9.64
N ARG A 116 -8.15 -2.35 9.80
CA ARG A 116 -9.26 -2.91 10.59
C ARG A 116 -9.16 -2.57 12.07
N GLU A 117 -8.00 -2.80 12.67
CA GLU A 117 -7.77 -2.58 14.11
C GLU A 117 -7.94 -1.10 14.51
N HIS A 118 -7.73 -0.17 13.57
CA HIS A 118 -7.84 1.29 13.80
C HIS A 118 -9.08 1.94 13.22
N GLY A 119 -10.08 1.16 12.77
CA GLY A 119 -11.36 1.68 12.31
C GLY A 119 -11.32 2.40 10.96
N PHE A 120 -10.32 2.13 10.13
CA PHE A 120 -10.24 2.66 8.75
C PHE A 120 -10.97 1.76 7.75
N GLU A 121 -11.35 0.54 8.14
CA GLU A 121 -12.08 -0.39 7.29
C GLU A 121 -13.45 0.19 6.91
N LEU A 122 -13.78 0.09 5.62
CA LEU A 122 -15.09 0.45 5.10
C LEU A 122 -16.07 -0.69 5.34
N THR A 123 -17.34 -0.33 5.56
CA THR A 123 -18.42 -1.32 5.58
C THR A 123 -18.91 -1.54 4.14
N PRO A 124 -18.92 -2.79 3.64
CA PRO A 124 -19.48 -3.08 2.33
C PRO A 124 -21.00 -2.81 2.32
N ASP A 125 -21.60 -2.70 1.14
CA ASP A 125 -23.02 -2.58 0.99
C ASP A 125 -23.77 -3.87 1.39
N GLU A 126 -25.11 -3.85 1.31
CA GLU A 126 -25.99 -4.98 1.68
C GLU A 126 -25.71 -6.26 0.86
N SER A 127 -25.11 -6.13 -0.32
CA SER A 127 -24.69 -7.27 -1.15
C SER A 127 -23.30 -7.82 -0.78
N GLY A 128 -22.61 -7.21 0.16
CA GLY A 128 -21.23 -7.50 0.51
C GLY A 128 -20.21 -6.89 -0.43
N SER A 129 -20.62 -6.02 -1.37
CA SER A 129 -19.73 -5.34 -2.31
C SER A 129 -19.24 -4.00 -1.76
N TYR A 130 -18.03 -3.60 -2.15
CA TYR A 130 -17.50 -2.27 -1.89
C TYR A 130 -17.79 -1.27 -3.01
N ASP A 131 -18.33 -1.70 -4.16
CA ASP A 131 -18.43 -0.90 -5.39
C ASP A 131 -19.10 0.46 -5.22
N LYS A 132 -20.17 0.51 -4.36
CA LYS A 132 -20.95 1.74 -4.10
C LYS A 132 -20.34 2.63 -3.01
N VAL A 133 -19.40 2.11 -2.22
CA VAL A 133 -18.84 2.84 -1.08
C VAL A 133 -17.43 3.35 -1.34
N LEU A 134 -16.76 2.80 -2.36
CA LEU A 134 -15.41 3.23 -2.75
C LEU A 134 -15.40 4.69 -3.20
N GLN A 135 -14.35 5.38 -2.78
CA GLN A 135 -14.01 6.74 -3.20
C GLN A 135 -12.56 6.79 -3.68
N PRO A 136 -12.22 7.77 -4.53
CA PRO A 136 -10.85 7.99 -4.93
C PRO A 136 -9.91 8.12 -3.71
N GLY A 137 -8.79 7.38 -3.74
CA GLY A 137 -7.80 7.34 -2.65
C GLY A 137 -8.02 6.26 -1.61
N ASP A 138 -9.16 5.55 -1.63
CA ASP A 138 -9.34 4.38 -0.78
C ASP A 138 -8.36 3.27 -1.13
N LEU A 139 -8.04 2.44 -0.15
CA LEU A 139 -7.24 1.24 -0.33
C LEU A 139 -8.16 0.03 -0.55
N VAL A 140 -7.81 -0.81 -1.52
CA VAL A 140 -8.49 -2.09 -1.76
C VAL A 140 -7.50 -3.23 -1.64
N PHE A 141 -7.90 -4.27 -0.90
CA PHE A 141 -7.05 -5.42 -0.57
C PHE A 141 -7.65 -6.71 -1.16
N PHE A 142 -6.77 -7.54 -1.70
CA PHE A 142 -7.16 -8.76 -2.41
C PHE A 142 -6.47 -9.98 -1.80
N GLU A 143 -7.20 -11.07 -1.78
CA GLU A 143 -6.69 -12.37 -1.39
C GLU A 143 -5.66 -12.89 -2.40
N ALA A 144 -4.85 -13.84 -1.96
CA ALA A 144 -3.92 -14.55 -2.84
C ALA A 144 -4.69 -15.32 -3.91
N ALA A 145 -4.11 -15.37 -5.12
CA ALA A 145 -4.68 -16.20 -6.17
C ALA A 145 -4.86 -17.67 -5.68
N PRO A 146 -5.89 -18.40 -6.16
CA PRO A 146 -6.17 -19.75 -5.71
C PRO A 146 -4.95 -20.68 -5.74
N SER A 147 -4.08 -20.53 -6.74
CA SER A 147 -2.83 -21.31 -6.87
C SER A 147 -1.81 -21.06 -5.75
N ARG A 148 -1.98 -20.02 -4.94
CA ARG A 148 -1.09 -19.63 -3.84
C ARG A 148 -1.78 -19.61 -2.49
N LEU A 149 -3.07 -19.85 -2.44
CA LEU A 149 -3.88 -19.72 -1.23
C LEU A 149 -3.38 -20.64 -0.11
N GLU A 150 -3.05 -21.90 -0.44
CA GLU A 150 -2.50 -22.86 0.52
C GLU A 150 -1.18 -22.38 1.14
N GLU A 151 -0.30 -21.77 0.35
CA GLU A 151 0.95 -21.17 0.85
C GLU A 151 0.65 -20.09 1.88
N TYR A 152 -0.30 -19.21 1.60
CA TYR A 152 -0.67 -18.12 2.51
C TYR A 152 -1.31 -18.62 3.80
N ILE A 153 -2.14 -19.65 3.72
CA ILE A 153 -2.74 -20.31 4.88
C ILE A 153 -1.64 -21.00 5.71
N TYR A 154 -0.74 -21.74 5.08
CA TYR A 154 0.39 -22.40 5.74
C TYR A 154 1.25 -21.41 6.53
N TYR A 155 1.58 -20.26 5.94
CA TYR A 155 2.33 -19.20 6.61
C TYR A 155 1.49 -18.32 7.53
N LYS A 156 0.21 -18.65 7.74
CA LYS A 156 -0.72 -17.90 8.59
C LYS A 156 -0.77 -16.41 8.24
N ILE A 157 -0.75 -16.11 6.95
CA ILE A 157 -0.92 -14.73 6.46
C ILE A 157 -2.35 -14.29 6.74
N TRP A 158 -2.51 -13.19 7.42
CA TRP A 158 -3.80 -12.70 7.86
C TRP A 158 -4.75 -12.47 6.68
N MET A 159 -5.93 -13.12 6.72
CA MET A 159 -6.92 -13.17 5.62
C MET A 159 -6.33 -13.55 4.26
N ALA A 160 -5.19 -14.24 4.22
CA ALA A 160 -4.48 -14.58 2.99
C ALA A 160 -4.26 -13.39 2.03
N ILE A 161 -4.24 -12.15 2.54
CA ILE A 161 -4.10 -10.94 1.73
C ILE A 161 -2.72 -10.89 1.09
N ALA A 162 -2.72 -10.79 -0.24
CA ALA A 162 -1.52 -10.80 -1.07
C ALA A 162 -1.28 -9.51 -1.85
N HIS A 163 -2.30 -8.66 -2.00
CA HIS A 163 -2.21 -7.48 -2.84
C HIS A 163 -2.98 -6.29 -2.28
N VAL A 164 -2.52 -5.09 -2.63
CA VAL A 164 -3.17 -3.83 -2.30
C VAL A 164 -3.04 -2.84 -3.45
N GLY A 165 -4.07 -2.02 -3.66
CA GLY A 165 -4.07 -0.93 -4.63
C GLY A 165 -4.79 0.30 -4.08
N ILE A 166 -4.66 1.42 -4.78
CA ILE A 166 -5.28 2.71 -4.46
C ILE A 166 -6.40 2.94 -5.48
N VAL A 167 -7.61 3.15 -5.02
CA VAL A 167 -8.77 3.45 -5.88
C VAL A 167 -8.51 4.75 -6.66
N ALA A 168 -8.65 4.69 -7.97
CA ALA A 168 -8.44 5.82 -8.87
C ALA A 168 -9.64 6.79 -8.87
N GLU A 169 -9.58 7.88 -9.65
CA GLU A 169 -10.70 8.82 -9.82
C GLU A 169 -11.96 8.15 -10.38
N ASP A 170 -11.80 7.27 -11.35
CA ASP A 170 -12.85 6.32 -11.72
C ASP A 170 -12.76 5.12 -10.78
N THR A 171 -13.69 5.03 -9.85
CA THR A 171 -13.70 4.03 -8.77
C THR A 171 -13.82 2.58 -9.24
N ARG A 172 -14.02 2.34 -10.54
CA ARG A 172 -13.93 1.00 -11.14
C ARG A 172 -12.48 0.53 -11.32
N TYR A 173 -11.52 1.45 -11.20
CA TYR A 173 -10.11 1.19 -11.38
C TYR A 173 -9.32 1.47 -10.10
N MET A 174 -8.18 0.82 -9.99
CA MET A 174 -7.16 1.13 -9.00
C MET A 174 -5.83 1.40 -9.68
N ILE A 175 -5.00 2.23 -9.06
CA ILE A 175 -3.59 2.37 -9.40
C ILE A 175 -2.82 1.47 -8.45
N ASN A 176 -2.01 0.56 -8.99
CA ASN A 176 -1.31 -0.41 -8.17
C ASN A 176 0.04 -0.80 -8.76
N ALA A 177 0.98 -1.17 -7.88
CA ALA A 177 2.21 -1.80 -8.31
C ALA A 177 1.95 -3.29 -8.49
N THR A 178 2.15 -3.79 -9.71
CA THR A 178 1.94 -5.19 -10.08
C THR A 178 2.92 -5.60 -11.17
N GLY A 179 3.38 -6.84 -11.13
CA GLY A 179 4.25 -7.42 -12.16
C GLY A 179 3.60 -8.61 -12.82
N SER A 180 3.93 -8.87 -14.07
CA SER A 180 3.75 -10.18 -14.66
C SER A 180 4.68 -11.18 -13.99
N SER A 181 4.25 -12.44 -13.92
CA SER A 181 5.04 -13.54 -13.36
C SER A 181 6.42 -13.60 -14.01
N LYS A 182 7.38 -14.17 -13.30
CA LYS A 182 8.83 -14.30 -13.59
C LYS A 182 9.27 -14.63 -15.04
N HIS A 183 8.34 -14.89 -15.96
CA HIS A 183 8.64 -15.36 -17.31
C HIS A 183 8.48 -14.32 -18.43
N GLU A 184 8.00 -13.12 -18.14
CA GLU A 184 7.84 -12.06 -19.16
C GLU A 184 8.84 -10.91 -18.98
N LEU A 185 10.11 -11.24 -18.84
CA LEU A 185 11.21 -10.26 -18.75
C LEU A 185 11.39 -9.39 -20.00
N ASN A 186 10.68 -9.68 -21.09
CA ASN A 186 10.85 -9.00 -22.38
C ASN A 186 9.68 -8.09 -22.79
N VAL A 187 8.62 -7.98 -22.01
CA VAL A 187 7.55 -7.01 -22.26
C VAL A 187 7.80 -5.82 -21.34
N LYS A 188 7.66 -4.59 -21.85
CA LYS A 188 7.73 -3.33 -21.11
C LYS A 188 7.10 -3.51 -19.72
N ASN A 189 7.93 -3.79 -18.71
CA ASN A 189 7.50 -4.05 -17.35
C ASN A 189 7.14 -2.72 -16.68
N GLU A 190 5.97 -2.23 -16.97
CA GLU A 190 5.37 -1.12 -16.25
C GLU A 190 5.02 -1.63 -14.85
N ALA A 191 5.80 -1.23 -13.85
CA ALA A 191 5.57 -1.65 -12.46
C ALA A 191 4.26 -1.08 -11.90
N ILE A 192 3.84 0.10 -12.35
CA ILE A 192 2.62 0.76 -11.89
C ILE A 192 1.59 0.77 -13.02
N ARG A 193 0.36 0.34 -12.71
CA ARG A 193 -0.72 0.23 -13.71
C ARG A 193 -2.05 0.70 -13.16
N TYR A 194 -2.89 1.20 -14.07
CA TYR A 194 -4.33 1.22 -13.85
C TYR A 194 -4.88 -0.18 -14.13
N THR A 195 -5.51 -0.75 -13.13
CA THR A 195 -6.12 -2.08 -13.23
C THR A 195 -7.59 -1.97 -12.86
N ARG A 196 -8.48 -2.55 -13.66
CA ARG A 196 -9.88 -2.65 -13.29
C ARG A 196 -10.02 -3.52 -12.04
N ILE A 197 -10.71 -3.05 -11.02
CA ILE A 197 -10.84 -3.75 -9.73
C ILE A 197 -11.44 -5.15 -9.95
N ALA A 198 -12.50 -5.24 -10.77
CA ALA A 198 -13.14 -6.51 -11.08
C ALA A 198 -12.22 -7.56 -11.75
N ASP A 199 -11.15 -7.13 -12.43
CA ASP A 199 -10.19 -8.06 -13.06
C ASP A 199 -9.26 -8.73 -12.02
N LYS A 200 -9.18 -8.17 -10.81
CA LYS A 200 -8.47 -8.77 -9.68
C LYS A 200 -9.37 -9.64 -8.79
N GLY A 201 -10.65 -9.60 -9.00
CA GLY A 201 -11.66 -10.21 -8.14
C GLY A 201 -12.30 -9.22 -7.17
N ALA A 202 -13.17 -9.72 -6.30
CA ALA A 202 -13.77 -8.90 -5.27
C ALA A 202 -12.73 -8.54 -4.18
N PRO A 203 -12.63 -7.27 -3.77
CA PRO A 203 -11.82 -6.91 -2.62
C PRO A 203 -12.33 -7.61 -1.35
N VAL A 204 -11.43 -8.20 -0.57
CA VAL A 204 -11.76 -8.82 0.72
C VAL A 204 -11.79 -7.81 1.87
N LEU A 205 -11.20 -6.65 1.64
CA LEU A 205 -11.23 -5.50 2.54
C LEU A 205 -11.01 -4.22 1.73
N ALA A 206 -11.70 -3.16 2.11
CA ALA A 206 -11.39 -1.80 1.67
C ALA A 206 -11.21 -0.87 2.88
N ALA A 207 -10.39 0.16 2.74
CA ALA A 207 -10.10 1.08 3.84
C ALA A 207 -9.94 2.51 3.34
N ARG A 208 -10.35 3.47 4.18
CA ARG A 208 -10.19 4.91 3.96
C ARG A 208 -9.31 5.51 5.04
N ILE A 209 -8.08 5.83 4.67
CA ILE A 209 -7.12 6.50 5.57
C ILE A 209 -7.22 8.01 5.30
N LYS A 210 -7.72 8.76 6.28
CA LYS A 210 -7.76 10.22 6.19
C LYS A 210 -6.38 10.79 6.47
N GLN A 211 -5.88 11.63 5.59
CA GLN A 211 -4.55 12.27 5.73
C GLN A 211 -4.46 13.26 6.89
N ASP A 212 -5.57 13.74 7.40
CA ASP A 212 -5.66 14.64 8.56
C ASP A 212 -5.59 13.91 9.91
N GLY A 213 -5.39 12.59 9.91
CA GLY A 213 -5.34 11.78 11.12
C GLY A 213 -6.68 11.65 11.85
N THR A 214 -7.78 12.14 11.27
CA THR A 214 -9.11 11.92 11.84
C THR A 214 -9.56 10.49 11.54
N THR A 215 -9.76 9.67 12.57
CA THR A 215 -10.42 8.38 12.42
C THR A 215 -11.83 8.61 11.92
N GLY A 216 -12.31 7.79 10.98
CA GLY A 216 -13.73 7.70 10.68
C GLY A 216 -14.44 7.40 12.01
N SER A 217 -15.22 8.39 12.48
CA SER A 217 -15.96 8.27 13.72
C SER A 217 -16.94 7.10 13.60
N LYS A 218 -16.65 6.00 14.27
CA LYS A 218 -17.69 5.34 15.05
C LYS A 218 -17.50 5.86 16.47
N ASP A 219 -18.37 6.74 16.90
CA ASP A 219 -18.60 6.99 18.31
C ASP A 219 -18.99 5.65 18.93
N VAL A 220 -18.02 4.93 19.45
CA VAL A 220 -18.28 3.87 20.40
C VAL A 220 -18.58 4.63 21.70
N LEU A 221 -19.85 4.94 21.91
CA LEU A 221 -20.39 5.22 23.21
C LEU A 221 -20.13 3.96 24.06
N ILE A 222 -19.04 3.99 24.82
CA ILE A 222 -18.90 3.10 25.97
C ILE A 222 -19.81 3.72 27.02
N GLU A 223 -21.05 3.21 27.11
CA GLU A 223 -21.86 3.40 28.29
C GLU A 223 -21.14 2.74 29.48
N THR A 224 -20.89 3.57 30.47
CA THR A 224 -20.33 3.22 31.78
C THR A 224 -21.31 2.38 32.58
#